data_76f30cd58dcb7892f90575e4bbdc645c
#
_entry.id   76f30cd58dcb7892f90575e4bbdc645c
#
_cell.length_a   1.000
_cell.length_b   1.000
_cell.length_c   1.000
_cell.angle_alpha   90.00
_cell.angle_beta   90.00
_cell.angle_gamma   90.00
#
_symmetry.space_group_name_H-M   'P 1'
#
loop_
_entity.id
_entity.type
_entity.pdbx_description
1 polymer ?
#
loop_
_entity_poly.entity_id
_entity_poly.type
_entity_poly.pdbx_seq_one_letter_code
_entity_poly.pdbx_strand_id
1 'polypeptide(L)'
;MLRMVTRTLPDGSVRRVHPFHISMEGMETLILCRDDADYDAMVKILCVAAWRKNVIIIIYAVVSNHCHVAVLAVNQMDADAFALEIKRMYAMWFKRKYRGKAVLRGVDVKAIWLDSDWYVRNALAYIPRNALDNGCRVQEYRWSGYRAMFSSDNHTGAFRKVTSLTKRERERIMHTGDDLEGVTWLIDEKDELVPKSFCDYRYLEQAFEGDPAFFLKTIGSQNAAEMQNKLIDGPRIMMTDGEFQKVVEETSQRWYKADVSSLTYDRKTRLVPYLFRTTHTTIPQLARATGLDREAIARIIRRPRSGEGHISEGGSSPVEMVHSTAKGRFGGEGPGPKL
;
A
#
# COMPACT_ATOMS: atom_id res chain seq x y z
N MET A 1 -2.10 10.26 -10.80
CA MET A 1 -2.23 10.28 -9.33
C MET A 1 -2.85 8.97 -8.88
N LEU A 2 -2.15 8.19 -8.07
CA LEU A 2 -2.63 6.89 -7.57
C LEU A 2 -3.60 7.03 -6.38
N ARG A 3 -3.55 8.15 -5.66
CA ARG A 3 -4.31 8.40 -4.42
C ARG A 3 -5.84 8.41 -4.57
N MET A 4 -6.32 8.63 -5.78
CA MET A 4 -7.74 8.67 -6.08
C MET A 4 -7.97 8.31 -7.55
N VAL A 5 -8.78 7.31 -7.78
CA VAL A 5 -9.16 6.86 -9.12
C VAL A 5 -10.66 6.67 -9.20
N THR A 6 -11.22 6.67 -10.40
CA THR A 6 -12.63 6.35 -10.63
C THR A 6 -12.74 4.88 -11.01
N ARG A 7 -13.64 4.14 -10.35
CA ARG A 7 -13.88 2.71 -10.61
C ARG A 7 -15.37 2.39 -10.53
N THR A 8 -15.75 1.35 -11.25
CA THR A 8 -17.05 0.69 -11.07
C THR A 8 -16.91 -0.27 -9.91
N LEU A 9 -17.72 -0.10 -8.90
CA LEU A 9 -17.73 -0.92 -7.68
C LEU A 9 -18.54 -2.22 -7.89
N PRO A 10 -18.44 -3.19 -6.97
CA PRO A 10 -19.21 -4.44 -7.04
C PRO A 10 -20.72 -4.28 -7.18
N ASP A 11 -21.29 -3.21 -6.62
CA ASP A 11 -22.73 -2.86 -6.74
C ASP A 11 -23.09 -2.20 -8.09
N GLY A 12 -22.14 -2.06 -9.01
CA GLY A 12 -22.31 -1.41 -10.31
C GLY A 12 -22.21 0.12 -10.28
N SER A 13 -22.12 0.75 -9.12
CA SER A 13 -21.97 2.21 -9.01
C SER A 13 -20.56 2.66 -9.43
N VAL A 14 -20.49 3.81 -10.13
CA VAL A 14 -19.20 4.43 -10.48
C VAL A 14 -18.84 5.47 -9.44
N ARG A 15 -17.72 5.28 -8.75
CA ARG A 15 -17.28 6.13 -7.64
C ARG A 15 -15.83 6.54 -7.76
N ARG A 16 -15.48 7.63 -7.08
CA ARG A 16 -14.09 7.94 -6.73
C ARG A 16 -13.70 7.10 -5.54
N VAL A 17 -12.59 6.40 -5.64
CA VAL A 17 -12.09 5.48 -4.62
C VAL A 17 -10.64 5.79 -4.29
N HIS A 18 -10.26 5.43 -3.08
CA HIS A 18 -8.93 5.65 -2.52
C HIS A 18 -8.29 4.31 -2.16
N PRO A 19 -6.95 4.19 -2.25
CA PRO A 19 -6.24 2.98 -1.88
C PRO A 19 -6.05 2.87 -0.37
N PHE A 20 -6.30 1.68 0.17
CA PHE A 20 -6.08 1.32 1.57
C PHE A 20 -5.26 0.04 1.66
N HIS A 21 -4.42 -0.03 2.69
CA HIS A 21 -3.75 -1.25 3.10
C HIS A 21 -4.47 -1.84 4.31
N ILE A 22 -4.94 -3.06 4.16
CA ILE A 22 -5.60 -3.81 5.21
C ILE A 22 -4.62 -4.87 5.71
N SER A 23 -4.42 -4.93 7.03
CA SER A 23 -3.71 -6.01 7.69
C SER A 23 -4.63 -6.73 8.68
N MET A 24 -4.55 -8.04 8.70
CA MET A 24 -5.12 -8.89 9.73
C MET A 24 -3.97 -9.70 10.30
N GLU A 25 -3.54 -9.32 11.50
CA GLU A 25 -2.38 -9.88 12.17
C GLU A 25 -2.84 -10.77 13.31
N GLY A 26 -2.36 -12.03 13.31
CA GLY A 26 -2.40 -12.89 14.48
C GLY A 26 -1.39 -12.37 15.51
N MET A 27 -1.61 -12.63 16.79
CA MET A 27 -0.55 -12.53 17.77
C MET A 27 0.62 -13.42 17.32
N GLU A 28 1.86 -13.08 17.63
CA GLU A 28 3.08 -13.76 17.17
C GLU A 28 3.03 -15.31 17.30
N THR A 29 2.18 -15.81 18.17
CA THR A 29 2.01 -17.25 18.45
C THR A 29 0.81 -17.88 17.75
N LEU A 30 -0.04 -17.12 17.08
CA LEU A 30 -1.28 -17.63 16.51
C LEU A 30 -1.14 -17.99 15.03
N ILE A 31 -1.29 -19.27 14.72
CA ILE A 31 -1.39 -19.74 13.34
C ILE A 31 -2.83 -19.61 12.88
N LEU A 32 -3.07 -18.69 11.91
CA LEU A 32 -4.37 -18.48 11.30
C LEU A 32 -4.65 -19.54 10.24
N CYS A 33 -3.72 -19.79 9.33
CA CYS A 33 -3.83 -20.77 8.26
C CYS A 33 -2.93 -21.96 8.56
N ARG A 34 -3.51 -23.12 8.82
CA ARG A 34 -2.82 -24.34 9.24
C ARG A 34 -2.59 -25.33 8.11
N ASP A 35 -3.43 -25.26 7.07
CA ASP A 35 -3.37 -26.09 5.88
C ASP A 35 -3.90 -25.32 4.65
N ASP A 36 -3.73 -25.90 3.48
CA ASP A 36 -4.15 -25.33 2.20
C ASP A 36 -5.64 -24.93 2.17
N ALA A 37 -6.51 -25.67 2.87
CA ALA A 37 -7.93 -25.33 2.92
C ALA A 37 -8.20 -24.04 3.72
N ASP A 38 -7.38 -23.71 4.71
CA ASP A 38 -7.48 -22.44 5.45
C ASP A 38 -7.01 -21.27 4.58
N TYR A 39 -5.92 -21.45 3.85
CA TYR A 39 -5.43 -20.44 2.91
C TYR A 39 -6.45 -20.16 1.80
N ASP A 40 -6.99 -21.22 1.18
CA ASP A 40 -7.99 -21.11 0.14
C ASP A 40 -9.27 -20.45 0.66
N ALA A 41 -9.74 -20.85 1.86
CA ALA A 41 -10.89 -20.23 2.50
C ALA A 41 -10.62 -18.74 2.80
N MET A 42 -9.41 -18.36 3.24
CA MET A 42 -9.07 -16.96 3.48
C MET A 42 -9.15 -16.15 2.18
N VAL A 43 -8.59 -16.63 1.06
CA VAL A 43 -8.67 -15.94 -0.24
C VAL A 43 -10.11 -15.76 -0.68
N LYS A 44 -10.94 -16.80 -0.56
CA LYS A 44 -12.39 -16.73 -0.90
C LYS A 44 -13.14 -15.76 0.01
N ILE A 45 -12.81 -15.74 1.31
CA ILE A 45 -13.39 -14.80 2.27
C ILE A 45 -13.00 -13.36 1.93
N LEU A 46 -11.75 -13.09 1.51
CA LEU A 46 -11.34 -11.77 1.04
C LEU A 46 -12.25 -11.29 -0.10
N CYS A 47 -12.48 -12.14 -1.09
CA CYS A 47 -13.32 -11.80 -2.24
C CYS A 47 -14.79 -11.56 -1.84
N VAL A 48 -15.38 -12.46 -1.06
CA VAL A 48 -16.78 -12.33 -0.63
C VAL A 48 -16.96 -11.11 0.28
N ALA A 49 -16.03 -10.85 1.19
CA ALA A 49 -16.05 -9.65 2.03
C ALA A 49 -15.93 -8.37 1.19
N ALA A 50 -15.09 -8.37 0.15
CA ALA A 50 -14.94 -7.25 -0.78
C ALA A 50 -16.25 -6.96 -1.52
N TRP A 51 -16.90 -7.98 -2.03
CA TRP A 51 -18.21 -7.88 -2.68
C TRP A 51 -19.28 -7.32 -1.72
N ARG A 52 -19.37 -7.86 -0.48
CA ARG A 52 -20.31 -7.40 0.55
C ARG A 52 -20.10 -5.96 0.99
N LYS A 53 -18.86 -5.50 1.02
CA LYS A 53 -18.49 -4.16 1.50
C LYS A 53 -18.20 -3.17 0.38
N ASN A 54 -18.48 -3.59 -0.85
CA ASN A 54 -18.38 -2.74 -2.02
C ASN A 54 -16.98 -2.14 -2.20
N VAL A 55 -15.94 -2.94 -1.99
CA VAL A 55 -14.54 -2.57 -2.20
C VAL A 55 -13.90 -3.44 -3.30
N ILE A 56 -12.82 -2.95 -3.89
CA ILE A 56 -12.10 -3.65 -4.97
C ILE A 56 -10.74 -4.09 -4.44
N ILE A 57 -10.40 -5.36 -4.57
CA ILE A 57 -9.08 -5.88 -4.22
C ILE A 57 -8.08 -5.51 -5.30
N ILE A 58 -6.93 -4.92 -4.93
CA ILE A 58 -5.81 -4.66 -5.84
C ILE A 58 -4.85 -5.86 -5.84
N ILE A 59 -4.32 -6.20 -4.68
CA ILE A 59 -3.39 -7.31 -4.46
C ILE A 59 -3.52 -7.82 -3.03
N TYR A 60 -3.20 -9.09 -2.80
CA TYR A 60 -3.22 -9.69 -1.48
C TYR A 60 -2.04 -10.67 -1.28
N ALA A 61 -1.73 -10.97 -0.02
CA ALA A 61 -0.92 -12.09 0.38
C ALA A 61 -1.47 -12.66 1.70
N VAL A 62 -1.66 -13.97 1.72
CA VAL A 62 -2.07 -14.73 2.90
C VAL A 62 -0.90 -15.59 3.34
N VAL A 63 -0.45 -15.44 4.57
CA VAL A 63 0.59 -16.28 5.18
C VAL A 63 0.06 -16.97 6.43
N SER A 64 0.86 -17.78 7.09
CA SER A 64 0.39 -18.68 8.16
C SER A 64 -0.27 -17.94 9.33
N ASN A 65 0.20 -16.76 9.70
CA ASN A 65 -0.22 -16.04 10.90
C ASN A 65 -0.81 -14.65 10.63
N HIS A 66 -0.85 -14.19 9.38
CA HIS A 66 -1.43 -12.90 9.00
C HIS A 66 -1.84 -12.86 7.53
N CYS A 67 -2.61 -11.85 7.15
CA CYS A 67 -2.82 -11.51 5.75
C CYS A 67 -2.73 -10.00 5.54
N HIS A 68 -2.28 -9.63 4.36
CA HIS A 68 -2.24 -8.27 3.87
C HIS A 68 -3.01 -8.14 2.57
N VAL A 69 -3.80 -7.08 2.44
CA VAL A 69 -4.59 -6.79 1.24
C VAL A 69 -4.52 -5.30 0.94
N ALA A 70 -4.23 -4.93 -0.29
CA ALA A 70 -4.48 -3.58 -0.78
C ALA A 70 -5.82 -3.54 -1.49
N VAL A 71 -6.64 -2.55 -1.17
CA VAL A 71 -7.98 -2.37 -1.72
C VAL A 71 -8.24 -0.93 -2.15
N LEU A 72 -9.22 -0.76 -3.03
CA LEU A 72 -9.84 0.52 -3.34
C LEU A 72 -11.19 0.61 -2.63
N ALA A 73 -11.40 1.63 -1.82
CA ALA A 73 -12.65 1.91 -1.12
C ALA A 73 -13.04 3.40 -1.26
N VAL A 74 -14.30 3.73 -1.10
CA VAL A 74 -14.79 5.12 -1.20
C VAL A 74 -14.25 5.98 -0.06
N ASN A 75 -14.15 5.40 1.14
CA ASN A 75 -13.71 6.12 2.34
C ASN A 75 -13.15 5.13 3.38
N GLN A 76 -12.64 5.68 4.50
CA GLN A 76 -12.09 4.91 5.61
C GLN A 76 -13.11 3.95 6.23
N MET A 77 -14.37 4.37 6.36
CA MET A 77 -15.42 3.53 6.99
C MET A 77 -15.67 2.25 6.20
N ASP A 78 -15.65 2.32 4.85
CA ASP A 78 -15.84 1.15 3.99
C ASP A 78 -14.62 0.21 4.09
N ALA A 79 -13.40 0.76 4.17
CA ALA A 79 -12.18 -0.01 4.38
C ALA A 79 -12.16 -0.71 5.75
N ASP A 80 -12.57 -0.02 6.82
CA ASP A 80 -12.69 -0.58 8.16
C ASP A 80 -13.78 -1.67 8.21
N ALA A 81 -14.93 -1.42 7.57
CA ALA A 81 -16.02 -2.38 7.48
C ALA A 81 -15.59 -3.66 6.74
N PHE A 82 -14.76 -3.52 5.70
CA PHE A 82 -14.17 -4.66 4.98
C PHE A 82 -13.22 -5.45 5.89
N ALA A 83 -12.31 -4.77 6.60
CA ALA A 83 -11.38 -5.43 7.53
C ALA A 83 -12.11 -6.23 8.62
N LEU A 84 -13.15 -5.65 9.20
CA LEU A 84 -13.99 -6.32 10.22
C LEU A 84 -14.76 -7.49 9.63
N GLU A 85 -15.24 -7.38 8.39
CA GLU A 85 -16.00 -8.46 7.73
C GLU A 85 -15.09 -9.68 7.45
N ILE A 86 -13.85 -9.47 7.02
CA ILE A 86 -12.87 -10.56 6.87
C ILE A 86 -12.70 -11.29 8.19
N LYS A 87 -12.43 -10.56 9.28
CA LYS A 87 -12.25 -11.13 10.61
C LYS A 87 -13.46 -11.93 11.04
N ARG A 88 -14.67 -11.38 10.86
CA ARG A 88 -15.94 -12.04 11.21
C ARG A 88 -16.15 -13.34 10.44
N MET A 89 -15.97 -13.29 9.12
CA MET A 89 -16.17 -14.46 8.25
C MET A 89 -15.14 -15.55 8.53
N TYR A 90 -13.87 -15.17 8.68
CA TYR A 90 -12.81 -16.12 8.96
C TYR A 90 -12.96 -16.76 10.36
N ALA A 91 -13.40 -15.99 11.36
CA ALA A 91 -13.72 -16.54 12.68
C ALA A 91 -14.82 -17.60 12.61
N MET A 92 -15.85 -17.39 11.77
CA MET A 92 -16.94 -18.37 11.57
C MET A 92 -16.42 -19.62 10.86
N TRP A 93 -15.59 -19.45 9.81
CA TRP A 93 -14.93 -20.56 9.12
C TRP A 93 -14.07 -21.39 10.09
N PHE A 94 -13.18 -20.75 10.82
CA PHE A 94 -12.25 -21.38 11.75
C PHE A 94 -13.01 -22.14 12.87
N LYS A 95 -14.03 -21.52 13.46
CA LYS A 95 -14.88 -22.17 14.47
C LYS A 95 -15.56 -23.43 13.92
N ARG A 96 -16.05 -23.39 12.68
CA ARG A 96 -16.73 -24.52 12.04
C ARG A 96 -15.74 -25.65 11.76
N LYS A 97 -14.58 -25.35 11.19
CA LYS A 97 -13.57 -26.34 10.81
C LYS A 97 -12.95 -27.01 12.02
N TYR A 98 -12.56 -26.24 13.01
CA TYR A 98 -11.78 -26.73 14.16
C TYR A 98 -12.63 -27.04 15.40
N ARG A 99 -13.93 -26.93 15.33
CA ARG A 99 -14.89 -27.23 16.42
C ARG A 99 -14.50 -26.64 17.78
N GLY A 100 -13.76 -25.54 17.79
CA GLY A 100 -13.13 -24.96 18.95
C GLY A 100 -13.61 -23.56 19.28
N LYS A 101 -13.11 -22.99 20.38
CA LYS A 101 -13.29 -21.59 20.70
C LYS A 101 -12.66 -20.74 19.59
N ALA A 102 -13.36 -19.71 19.12
CA ALA A 102 -12.83 -18.78 18.15
C ALA A 102 -11.57 -18.11 18.73
N VAL A 103 -10.40 -18.53 18.28
CA VAL A 103 -9.09 -18.03 18.74
C VAL A 103 -8.85 -16.59 18.27
N LEU A 104 -9.68 -16.10 17.35
CA LEU A 104 -9.50 -14.81 16.68
C LEU A 104 -9.89 -13.57 17.51
N ARG A 105 -10.23 -13.71 18.80
CA ARG A 105 -10.50 -12.54 19.67
C ARG A 105 -9.31 -11.60 19.82
N GLY A 106 -8.09 -12.13 19.77
CA GLY A 106 -6.84 -11.36 19.86
C GLY A 106 -6.26 -10.90 18.51
N VAL A 107 -6.91 -11.24 17.39
CA VAL A 107 -6.45 -10.79 16.07
C VAL A 107 -6.79 -9.32 15.90
N ASP A 108 -5.78 -8.52 15.58
CA ASP A 108 -5.95 -7.12 15.22
C ASP A 108 -6.23 -6.97 13.73
N VAL A 109 -7.10 -6.03 13.37
CA VAL A 109 -7.38 -5.65 11.98
C VAL A 109 -7.23 -4.16 11.85
N LYS A 110 -6.47 -3.73 10.82
CA LYS A 110 -6.20 -2.33 10.57
C LYS A 110 -6.45 -2.00 9.10
N ALA A 111 -7.04 -0.84 8.85
CA ALA A 111 -7.16 -0.26 7.54
C ALA A 111 -6.42 1.07 7.52
N ILE A 112 -5.40 1.19 6.70
CA ILE A 112 -4.53 2.37 6.61
C ILE A 112 -4.71 3.00 5.24
N TRP A 113 -5.12 4.26 5.21
CA TRP A 113 -5.19 5.04 3.97
C TRP A 113 -3.80 5.28 3.39
N LEU A 114 -3.63 4.97 2.12
CA LEU A 114 -2.40 5.20 1.37
C LEU A 114 -2.46 6.59 0.73
N ASP A 115 -2.07 7.61 1.46
CA ASP A 115 -2.30 9.03 1.18
C ASP A 115 -1.32 9.65 0.16
N SER A 116 -0.34 8.89 -0.31
CA SER A 116 0.64 9.34 -1.31
C SER A 116 0.94 8.25 -2.33
N ASP A 117 1.28 8.65 -3.56
CA ASP A 117 1.63 7.73 -4.65
C ASP A 117 2.80 6.83 -4.26
N TRP A 118 3.72 7.36 -3.47
CA TRP A 118 4.83 6.63 -2.90
C TRP A 118 4.36 5.57 -1.87
N TYR A 119 3.48 5.94 -0.94
CA TYR A 119 2.97 5.00 0.06
C TYR A 119 2.17 3.87 -0.60
N VAL A 120 1.41 4.20 -1.66
CA VAL A 120 0.75 3.20 -2.51
C VAL A 120 1.75 2.20 -3.05
N ARG A 121 2.83 2.64 -3.73
CA ARG A 121 3.83 1.74 -4.31
C ARG A 121 4.50 0.86 -3.27
N ASN A 122 4.85 1.43 -2.12
CA ASN A 122 5.47 0.66 -1.04
C ASN A 122 4.53 -0.42 -0.50
N ALA A 123 3.28 -0.10 -0.25
CA ALA A 123 2.30 -1.07 0.22
C ALA A 123 2.07 -2.18 -0.82
N LEU A 124 1.93 -1.82 -2.11
CA LEU A 124 1.75 -2.78 -3.20
C LEU A 124 2.96 -3.71 -3.37
N ALA A 125 4.18 -3.22 -3.14
CA ALA A 125 5.39 -4.03 -3.21
C ALA A 125 5.62 -4.86 -1.93
N TYR A 126 5.22 -4.33 -0.77
CA TYR A 126 5.34 -5.02 0.51
C TYR A 126 4.46 -6.27 0.59
N ILE A 127 3.22 -6.18 0.09
CA ILE A 127 2.26 -7.28 0.22
C ILE A 127 2.80 -8.59 -0.37
N PRO A 128 3.22 -8.68 -1.64
CA PRO A 128 3.73 -9.94 -2.19
C PRO A 128 5.07 -10.36 -1.60
N ARG A 129 5.83 -9.43 -1.00
CA ARG A 129 7.09 -9.73 -0.34
C ARG A 129 6.96 -10.72 0.81
N ASN A 130 5.79 -10.79 1.45
CA ASN A 130 5.54 -11.78 2.52
C ASN A 130 5.82 -13.23 2.09
N ALA A 131 5.83 -13.52 0.78
CA ALA A 131 6.29 -14.80 0.25
C ALA A 131 7.77 -15.07 0.56
N LEU A 132 8.64 -14.04 0.47
CA LEU A 132 10.07 -14.16 0.74
C LEU A 132 10.34 -14.46 2.21
N ASP A 133 9.56 -13.87 3.11
CA ASP A 133 9.67 -14.11 4.55
C ASP A 133 9.29 -15.57 4.92
N ASN A 134 8.56 -16.25 4.04
CA ASN A 134 8.26 -17.69 4.13
C ASN A 134 9.22 -18.57 3.32
N GLY A 135 10.35 -18.03 2.84
CA GLY A 135 11.34 -18.77 2.06
C GLY A 135 10.89 -19.18 0.66
N CYS A 136 9.81 -18.56 0.14
CA CYS A 136 9.26 -18.85 -1.16
C CYS A 136 9.49 -17.68 -2.13
N ARG A 137 9.77 -17.97 -3.41
CA ARG A 137 9.84 -16.92 -4.44
C ARG A 137 8.46 -16.30 -4.63
N VAL A 138 8.42 -14.98 -4.83
CA VAL A 138 7.16 -14.24 -5.00
C VAL A 138 6.30 -14.79 -6.14
N GLN A 139 6.95 -15.17 -7.25
CA GLN A 139 6.28 -15.73 -8.43
C GLN A 139 5.66 -17.12 -8.19
N GLU A 140 6.22 -17.87 -7.24
CA GLU A 140 5.83 -19.25 -6.93
C GLU A 140 4.81 -19.33 -5.79
N TYR A 141 4.66 -18.23 -5.02
CA TYR A 141 3.79 -18.24 -3.87
C TYR A 141 2.31 -18.28 -4.27
N ARG A 142 1.66 -19.40 -3.93
CA ARG A 142 0.29 -19.73 -4.37
C ARG A 142 -0.76 -18.77 -3.79
N TRP A 143 -0.57 -18.33 -2.55
CA TRP A 143 -1.57 -17.58 -1.78
C TRP A 143 -1.36 -16.07 -1.86
N SER A 144 -0.99 -15.61 -3.05
CA SER A 144 -0.74 -14.19 -3.35
C SER A 144 -1.40 -13.78 -4.65
N GLY A 145 -1.87 -12.54 -4.69
CA GLY A 145 -2.36 -11.88 -5.91
C GLY A 145 -1.27 -11.56 -6.93
N TYR A 146 0.01 -11.83 -6.64
CA TYR A 146 1.12 -11.57 -7.55
C TYR A 146 0.93 -12.17 -8.94
N ARG A 147 0.32 -13.36 -9.00
CA ARG A 147 0.06 -14.08 -10.27
C ARG A 147 -0.90 -13.35 -11.21
N ALA A 148 -1.67 -12.37 -10.72
CA ALA A 148 -2.51 -11.51 -11.56
C ALA A 148 -1.70 -10.42 -12.28
N MET A 149 -0.50 -10.06 -11.76
CA MET A 149 0.25 -8.90 -12.16
C MET A 149 1.17 -9.20 -13.34
N PHE A 150 1.20 -8.31 -14.31
CA PHE A 150 2.07 -8.42 -15.50
C PHE A 150 1.98 -9.77 -16.24
N SER A 151 0.92 -10.52 -16.03
CA SER A 151 0.71 -11.81 -16.68
C SER A 151 -0.01 -11.63 -18.01
N SER A 152 0.39 -12.40 -19.02
CA SER A 152 -0.39 -12.52 -20.25
C SER A 152 -1.76 -13.14 -19.97
N ASP A 153 -2.76 -12.79 -20.79
CA ASP A 153 -4.15 -13.32 -20.63
C ASP A 153 -4.28 -14.81 -21.00
N ASN A 154 -3.20 -15.46 -21.42
CA ASN A 154 -3.19 -16.87 -21.82
C ASN A 154 -3.25 -17.79 -20.59
N HIS A 155 -4.40 -17.83 -19.96
CA HIS A 155 -4.70 -18.87 -19.00
C HIS A 155 -4.98 -20.18 -19.77
N THR A 156 -4.00 -21.07 -19.79
CA THR A 156 -4.19 -22.44 -20.29
C THR A 156 -4.83 -23.26 -19.17
N GLY A 157 -6.15 -23.47 -19.24
CA GLY A 157 -6.88 -24.28 -18.26
C GLY A 157 -8.41 -24.16 -18.45
N ALA A 158 -9.14 -25.13 -17.93
CA ALA A 158 -10.60 -25.06 -17.89
C ALA A 158 -11.03 -24.23 -16.67
N PHE A 159 -11.62 -23.06 -16.93
CA PHE A 159 -12.14 -22.18 -15.86
C PHE A 159 -13.66 -22.19 -15.86
N ARG A 160 -14.23 -22.11 -14.65
CA ARG A 160 -15.68 -21.95 -14.45
C ARG A 160 -15.94 -20.56 -13.82
N LYS A 161 -17.04 -19.93 -14.26
CA LYS A 161 -17.50 -18.69 -13.64
C LYS A 161 -18.13 -18.98 -12.27
N VAL A 162 -17.83 -18.20 -11.26
CA VAL A 162 -18.48 -18.32 -9.93
C VAL A 162 -19.99 -18.12 -10.04
N THR A 163 -20.47 -17.27 -10.94
CA THR A 163 -21.89 -17.03 -11.21
C THR A 163 -22.60 -18.24 -11.85
N SER A 164 -21.87 -19.19 -12.45
CA SER A 164 -22.46 -20.43 -13.02
C SER A 164 -22.62 -21.53 -11.99
N LEU A 165 -22.10 -21.34 -10.76
CA LEU A 165 -22.26 -22.34 -9.71
C LEU A 165 -23.69 -22.37 -9.18
N THR A 166 -24.21 -23.58 -8.90
CA THR A 166 -25.44 -23.72 -8.14
C THR A 166 -25.29 -23.15 -6.73
N LYS A 167 -26.38 -22.81 -6.05
CA LYS A 167 -26.36 -22.33 -4.68
C LYS A 167 -25.55 -23.25 -3.75
N ARG A 168 -25.78 -24.58 -3.88
CA ARG A 168 -25.09 -25.58 -3.05
C ARG A 168 -23.57 -25.61 -3.32
N GLU A 169 -23.17 -25.47 -4.58
CA GLU A 169 -21.76 -25.40 -4.94
C GLU A 169 -21.13 -24.10 -4.41
N ARG A 170 -21.81 -22.95 -4.52
CA ARG A 170 -21.30 -21.68 -3.94
C ARG A 170 -21.11 -21.78 -2.43
N GLU A 171 -22.10 -22.33 -1.72
CA GLU A 171 -21.99 -22.54 -0.26
C GLU A 171 -20.77 -23.41 0.09
N ARG A 172 -20.52 -24.46 -0.70
CA ARG A 172 -19.39 -25.37 -0.50
C ARG A 172 -18.05 -24.73 -0.89
N ILE A 173 -17.98 -24.10 -2.09
CA ILE A 173 -16.73 -23.61 -2.68
C ILE A 173 -16.39 -22.23 -2.15
N MET A 174 -17.33 -21.30 -2.15
CA MET A 174 -17.12 -19.89 -1.77
C MET A 174 -17.39 -19.58 -0.29
N HIS A 175 -17.84 -20.59 0.46
CA HIS A 175 -18.15 -20.47 1.89
C HIS A 175 -19.19 -19.39 2.23
N THR A 176 -20.10 -19.11 1.29
CA THR A 176 -21.17 -18.11 1.46
C THR A 176 -22.49 -18.59 0.88
N GLY A 177 -23.59 -18.12 1.48
CA GLY A 177 -24.93 -18.27 0.95
C GLY A 177 -25.35 -17.14 0.00
N ASP A 178 -24.49 -16.13 -0.21
CA ASP A 178 -24.77 -15.02 -1.12
C ASP A 178 -24.87 -15.52 -2.58
N ASP A 179 -25.63 -14.80 -3.39
CA ASP A 179 -25.77 -15.13 -4.81
C ASP A 179 -24.54 -14.77 -5.64
N LEU A 180 -23.73 -13.82 -5.17
CA LEU A 180 -22.54 -13.27 -5.85
C LEU A 180 -22.89 -12.77 -7.27
N GLU A 181 -24.05 -12.12 -7.39
CA GLU A 181 -24.49 -11.55 -8.66
C GLU A 181 -23.51 -10.48 -9.16
N GLY A 182 -23.30 -10.46 -10.46
CA GLY A 182 -22.44 -9.46 -11.11
C GLY A 182 -20.93 -9.70 -10.99
N VAL A 183 -20.47 -10.70 -10.23
CA VAL A 183 -19.02 -10.97 -10.13
C VAL A 183 -18.48 -11.60 -11.42
N THR A 184 -17.26 -11.23 -11.77
CA THR A 184 -16.52 -11.77 -12.93
C THR A 184 -15.56 -12.90 -12.56
N TRP A 185 -15.62 -13.36 -11.32
CA TRP A 185 -14.64 -14.28 -10.75
C TRP A 185 -14.65 -15.65 -11.44
N LEU A 186 -13.45 -16.17 -11.63
CA LEU A 186 -13.21 -17.49 -12.20
C LEU A 186 -12.59 -18.40 -11.14
N ILE A 187 -12.94 -19.67 -11.18
CA ILE A 187 -12.30 -20.76 -10.45
C ILE A 187 -11.67 -21.75 -11.40
N ASP A 188 -10.56 -22.33 -10.99
CA ASP A 188 -9.84 -23.35 -11.72
C ASP A 188 -10.40 -24.78 -11.46
N GLU A 189 -9.73 -25.80 -11.98
CA GLU A 189 -10.10 -27.21 -11.81
C GLU A 189 -10.02 -27.69 -10.34
N LYS A 190 -9.29 -26.95 -9.48
CA LYS A 190 -9.18 -27.25 -8.03
C LYS A 190 -10.18 -26.46 -7.19
N ASP A 191 -11.13 -25.78 -7.82
CA ASP A 191 -12.05 -24.85 -7.18
C ASP A 191 -11.33 -23.63 -6.52
N GLU A 192 -10.08 -23.28 -6.94
CA GLU A 192 -9.35 -22.10 -6.48
C GLU A 192 -9.70 -20.87 -7.31
N LEU A 193 -9.80 -19.71 -6.65
CA LEU A 193 -10.04 -18.45 -7.35
C LEU A 193 -8.83 -18.04 -8.19
N VAL A 194 -9.08 -17.64 -9.43
CA VAL A 194 -8.06 -17.09 -10.33
C VAL A 194 -7.81 -15.63 -10.00
N PRO A 195 -6.63 -15.24 -9.46
CA PRO A 195 -6.39 -13.89 -8.97
C PRO A 195 -6.66 -12.78 -9.99
N LYS A 196 -6.34 -12.99 -11.26
CA LYS A 196 -6.57 -12.02 -12.34
C LYS A 196 -8.05 -11.72 -12.58
N SER A 197 -8.95 -12.60 -12.16
CA SER A 197 -10.40 -12.42 -12.36
C SER A 197 -11.07 -11.50 -11.32
N PHE A 198 -10.39 -11.21 -10.21
CA PHE A 198 -10.94 -10.40 -9.11
C PHE A 198 -10.02 -9.28 -8.61
N CYS A 199 -8.70 -9.31 -8.91
CA CYS A 199 -7.79 -8.23 -8.57
C CYS A 199 -7.82 -7.11 -9.62
N ASP A 200 -7.81 -5.84 -9.20
CA ASP A 200 -7.56 -4.70 -10.09
C ASP A 200 -6.05 -4.61 -10.40
N TYR A 201 -5.55 -5.59 -11.16
CA TYR A 201 -4.14 -5.67 -11.57
C TYR A 201 -3.73 -4.43 -12.38
N ARG A 202 -4.65 -3.81 -13.13
CA ARG A 202 -4.37 -2.62 -13.94
C ARG A 202 -3.98 -1.42 -13.07
N TYR A 203 -4.59 -1.28 -11.90
CA TYR A 203 -4.21 -0.24 -10.95
C TYR A 203 -2.76 -0.42 -10.48
N LEU A 204 -2.37 -1.65 -10.13
CA LEU A 204 -0.99 -1.96 -9.72
C LEU A 204 -0.01 -1.74 -10.87
N GLU A 205 -0.30 -2.27 -12.06
CA GLU A 205 0.57 -2.10 -13.24
C GLU A 205 0.76 -0.62 -13.57
N GLN A 206 -0.29 0.19 -13.47
CA GLN A 206 -0.18 1.65 -13.62
C GLN A 206 0.68 2.29 -12.54
N ALA A 207 0.60 1.81 -11.29
CA ALA A 207 1.41 2.32 -10.18
C ALA A 207 2.92 2.12 -10.43
N PHE A 208 3.29 1.08 -11.18
CA PHE A 208 4.66 0.78 -11.58
C PHE A 208 4.96 1.09 -13.05
N GLU A 209 4.15 1.95 -13.69
CA GLU A 209 4.34 2.43 -15.07
C GLU A 209 4.39 1.29 -16.12
N GLY A 210 3.76 0.15 -15.84
CA GLY A 210 3.77 -1.03 -16.70
C GLY A 210 5.11 -1.78 -16.69
N ASP A 211 6.05 -1.44 -15.81
CA ASP A 211 7.37 -2.07 -15.73
C ASP A 211 7.44 -3.17 -14.67
N PRO A 212 7.41 -4.47 -15.07
CA PRO A 212 7.52 -5.59 -14.14
C PRO A 212 8.87 -5.67 -13.44
N ALA A 213 9.96 -5.21 -14.09
CA ALA A 213 11.29 -5.22 -13.50
C ALA A 213 11.40 -4.19 -12.37
N PHE A 214 10.76 -3.02 -12.54
CA PHE A 214 10.66 -2.01 -11.50
C PHE A 214 9.86 -2.54 -10.30
N PHE A 215 8.74 -3.22 -10.53
CA PHE A 215 7.94 -3.84 -9.47
C PHE A 215 8.75 -4.89 -8.70
N LEU A 216 9.39 -5.84 -9.39
CA LEU A 216 10.22 -6.88 -8.77
C LEU A 216 11.39 -6.30 -7.97
N LYS A 217 12.07 -5.29 -8.53
CA LYS A 217 13.16 -4.60 -7.82
C LYS A 217 12.68 -3.90 -6.57
N THR A 218 11.48 -3.30 -6.61
CA THR A 218 10.88 -2.65 -5.45
C THR A 218 10.56 -3.67 -4.37
N ILE A 219 9.98 -4.83 -4.72
CA ILE A 219 9.75 -5.94 -3.79
C ILE A 219 11.05 -6.37 -3.10
N GLY A 220 12.12 -6.61 -3.86
CA GLY A 220 13.41 -7.05 -3.31
C GLY A 220 14.13 -6.00 -2.46
N SER A 221 13.88 -4.70 -2.69
CA SER A 221 14.51 -3.62 -1.93
C SER A 221 13.79 -3.27 -0.62
N GLN A 222 12.56 -3.72 -0.45
CA GLN A 222 11.79 -3.51 0.77
C GLN A 222 12.32 -4.37 1.91
N ASN A 223 12.63 -3.78 3.05
CA ASN A 223 12.95 -4.53 4.27
C ASN A 223 11.72 -4.52 5.19
N ALA A 224 11.30 -5.68 5.71
CA ALA A 224 10.12 -5.81 6.57
C ALA A 224 10.21 -4.89 7.81
N ALA A 225 11.40 -4.83 8.45
CA ALA A 225 11.66 -3.91 9.56
C ALA A 225 11.55 -2.44 9.14
N GLU A 226 11.92 -2.10 7.91
CA GLU A 226 11.77 -0.75 7.38
C GLU A 226 10.30 -0.36 7.16
N MET A 227 9.42 -1.29 6.76
CA MET A 227 7.98 -0.98 6.64
C MET A 227 7.33 -0.77 8.00
N GLN A 228 7.65 -1.59 9.01
CA GLN A 228 7.15 -1.40 10.38
C GLN A 228 7.63 -0.08 10.98
N ASN A 229 8.90 0.28 10.80
CA ASN A 229 9.45 1.54 11.28
C ASN A 229 8.93 2.75 10.50
N LYS A 230 8.63 2.61 9.22
CA LYS A 230 8.08 3.70 8.38
C LYS A 230 6.63 4.04 8.69
N LEU A 231 5.87 3.13 9.25
CA LEU A 231 4.56 3.45 9.83
C LEU A 231 4.68 4.39 11.05
N ILE A 232 5.88 4.46 11.66
CA ILE A 232 6.16 5.28 12.84
C ILE A 232 6.91 6.58 12.47
N ASP A 233 7.87 6.53 11.52
CA ASP A 233 8.82 7.63 11.25
C ASP A 233 8.56 8.40 9.93
N GLY A 234 7.47 8.12 9.22
CA GLY A 234 7.20 8.71 7.91
C GLY A 234 8.01 8.05 6.77
N PRO A 235 7.50 8.18 5.58
CA PRO A 235 7.88 7.35 4.46
C PRO A 235 9.15 7.80 3.74
N ARG A 236 10.01 6.86 3.34
CA ARG A 236 11.02 7.10 2.29
C ARG A 236 10.31 7.08 0.92
N ILE A 237 10.40 8.17 0.18
CA ILE A 237 9.74 8.30 -1.12
C ILE A 237 10.49 7.46 -2.16
N MET A 238 9.82 6.44 -2.73
CA MET A 238 10.29 5.77 -3.95
C MET A 238 9.51 6.36 -5.12
N MET A 239 10.17 7.24 -5.87
CA MET A 239 9.66 7.83 -7.10
C MET A 239 10.16 7.01 -8.29
N THR A 240 9.36 6.94 -9.36
CA THR A 240 9.88 6.51 -10.66
C THR A 240 10.94 7.48 -11.15
N ASP A 241 11.77 7.06 -12.10
CA ASP A 241 12.78 7.96 -12.68
C ASP A 241 12.12 9.20 -13.32
N GLY A 242 10.94 9.05 -13.95
CA GLY A 242 10.21 10.17 -14.55
C GLY A 242 9.65 11.15 -13.52
N GLU A 243 9.09 10.67 -12.41
CA GLU A 243 8.64 11.51 -11.29
C GLU A 243 9.81 12.20 -10.60
N PHE A 244 10.89 11.46 -10.37
CA PHE A 244 12.07 12.02 -9.76
C PHE A 244 12.71 13.10 -10.64
N GLN A 245 12.78 12.88 -11.96
CA GLN A 245 13.26 13.88 -12.92
C GLN A 245 12.46 15.18 -12.83
N LYS A 246 11.12 15.12 -12.72
CA LYS A 246 10.28 16.32 -12.53
C LYS A 246 10.64 17.06 -11.24
N VAL A 247 10.83 16.35 -10.12
CA VAL A 247 11.23 16.96 -8.86
C VAL A 247 12.61 17.61 -8.96
N VAL A 248 13.54 16.99 -9.66
CA VAL A 248 14.89 17.54 -9.90
C VAL A 248 14.80 18.82 -10.73
N GLU A 249 14.02 18.82 -11.81
CA GLU A 249 13.82 20.00 -12.67
C GLU A 249 13.11 21.13 -11.90
N GLU A 250 12.04 20.85 -11.18
CA GLU A 250 11.34 21.84 -10.34
C GLU A 250 12.26 22.44 -9.28
N THR A 251 13.13 21.63 -8.67
CA THR A 251 14.11 22.10 -7.68
C THR A 251 15.18 22.96 -8.34
N SER A 252 15.68 22.54 -9.52
CA SER A 252 16.65 23.30 -10.31
C SER A 252 16.10 24.66 -10.71
N GLN A 253 14.87 24.69 -11.24
CA GLN A 253 14.18 25.93 -11.61
C GLN A 253 13.97 26.84 -10.39
N ARG A 254 13.56 26.29 -9.25
CA ARG A 254 13.36 27.06 -8.03
C ARG A 254 14.66 27.69 -7.49
N TRP A 255 15.77 26.94 -7.49
CA TRP A 255 17.04 27.40 -6.91
C TRP A 255 17.89 28.22 -7.87
N TYR A 256 17.90 27.85 -9.15
CA TYR A 256 18.87 28.39 -10.10
C TYR A 256 18.24 29.02 -11.36
N LYS A 257 16.90 28.93 -11.50
CA LYS A 257 16.18 29.40 -12.70
C LYS A 257 16.70 28.81 -14.00
N ALA A 258 17.16 27.56 -13.96
CA ALA A 258 17.78 26.87 -15.07
C ALA A 258 17.46 25.37 -15.03
N ASP A 259 17.48 24.72 -16.19
CA ASP A 259 17.29 23.29 -16.31
C ASP A 259 18.50 22.54 -15.73
N VAL A 260 18.28 21.36 -15.14
CA VAL A 260 19.34 20.58 -14.47
C VAL A 260 20.48 20.23 -15.42
N SER A 261 20.19 20.02 -16.70
CA SER A 261 21.19 19.74 -17.76
C SER A 261 22.18 20.88 -17.95
N SER A 262 21.73 22.13 -17.79
CA SER A 262 22.52 23.34 -17.98
C SER A 262 23.32 23.76 -16.73
N LEU A 263 23.08 23.10 -15.58
CA LEU A 263 23.78 23.43 -14.35
C LEU A 263 25.25 23.03 -14.38
N THR A 264 26.11 23.88 -13.82
CA THR A 264 27.51 23.54 -13.56
C THR A 264 27.64 22.39 -12.57
N TYR A 265 28.77 21.69 -12.60
CA TYR A 265 29.08 20.59 -11.66
C TYR A 265 28.85 21.00 -10.20
N ASP A 266 29.31 22.19 -9.80
CA ASP A 266 29.19 22.70 -8.43
C ASP A 266 27.72 22.90 -8.00
N ARG A 267 26.86 23.42 -8.89
CA ARG A 267 25.44 23.57 -8.63
C ARG A 267 24.73 22.23 -8.51
N LYS A 268 25.06 21.26 -9.36
CA LYS A 268 24.54 19.89 -9.29
C LYS A 268 24.93 19.21 -7.98
N THR A 269 26.19 19.37 -7.52
CA THR A 269 26.64 18.78 -6.25
C THR A 269 25.93 19.35 -5.04
N ARG A 270 25.47 20.61 -5.09
CA ARG A 270 24.63 21.21 -4.02
C ARG A 270 23.21 20.68 -4.00
N LEU A 271 22.63 20.31 -5.14
CA LEU A 271 21.30 19.69 -5.22
C LEU A 271 21.28 18.29 -4.60
N VAL A 272 22.35 17.51 -4.78
CA VAL A 272 22.42 16.09 -4.40
C VAL A 272 22.06 15.85 -2.91
N PRO A 273 22.65 16.50 -1.91
CA PRO A 273 22.33 16.25 -0.51
C PRO A 273 20.91 16.66 -0.14
N TYR A 274 20.37 17.69 -0.77
CA TYR A 274 19.00 18.11 -0.57
C TYR A 274 18.03 17.08 -1.12
N LEU A 275 18.18 16.71 -2.39
CA LEU A 275 17.33 15.71 -3.05
C LEU A 275 17.41 14.36 -2.34
N PHE A 276 18.61 13.91 -1.95
CA PHE A 276 18.79 12.65 -1.23
C PHE A 276 18.03 12.62 0.10
N ARG A 277 18.00 13.74 0.83
CA ARG A 277 17.30 13.83 2.13
C ARG A 277 15.80 14.01 1.99
N THR A 278 15.36 14.82 1.02
CA THR A 278 13.95 15.19 0.90
C THR A 278 13.12 14.20 0.10
N THR A 279 13.76 13.47 -0.84
CA THR A 279 13.06 12.52 -1.72
C THR A 279 13.39 11.07 -1.44
N HIS A 280 14.35 10.81 -0.54
CA HIS A 280 14.83 9.45 -0.21
C HIS A 280 15.19 8.59 -1.43
N THR A 281 15.64 9.25 -2.48
CA THR A 281 16.06 8.62 -3.75
C THR A 281 17.31 7.76 -3.59
N THR A 282 17.59 6.93 -4.57
CA THR A 282 18.81 6.11 -4.63
C THR A 282 19.95 6.81 -5.34
N ILE A 283 21.22 6.42 -5.04
CA ILE A 283 22.40 6.95 -5.76
C ILE A 283 22.30 6.75 -7.27
N PRO A 284 21.91 5.56 -7.81
CA PRO A 284 21.72 5.40 -9.24
C PRO A 284 20.66 6.34 -9.85
N GLN A 285 19.58 6.60 -9.13
CA GLN A 285 18.52 7.51 -9.59
C GLN A 285 19.00 8.97 -9.63
N LEU A 286 19.74 9.41 -8.59
CA LEU A 286 20.41 10.72 -8.60
C LEU A 286 21.41 10.85 -9.76
N ALA A 287 22.19 9.79 -10.04
CA ALA A 287 23.14 9.80 -11.14
C ALA A 287 22.46 10.00 -12.50
N ARG A 288 21.36 9.27 -12.76
CA ARG A 288 20.59 9.42 -14.00
C ARG A 288 19.98 10.82 -14.12
N ALA A 289 19.38 11.34 -13.06
CA ALA A 289 18.69 12.62 -13.10
C ALA A 289 19.63 13.83 -13.14
N THR A 290 20.81 13.77 -12.52
CA THR A 290 21.77 14.89 -12.47
C THR A 290 22.89 14.78 -13.52
N GLY A 291 23.10 13.58 -14.08
CA GLY A 291 24.24 13.30 -14.95
C GLY A 291 25.59 13.26 -14.21
N LEU A 292 25.60 13.17 -12.87
CA LEU A 292 26.81 13.01 -12.08
C LEU A 292 27.18 11.53 -11.93
N ASP A 293 28.49 11.29 -11.78
CA ASP A 293 28.99 9.95 -11.51
C ASP A 293 28.55 9.42 -10.14
N ARG A 294 28.28 8.09 -10.06
CA ARG A 294 27.79 7.43 -8.84
C ARG A 294 28.76 7.52 -7.67
N GLU A 295 30.06 7.41 -7.93
CA GLU A 295 31.10 7.53 -6.89
C GLU A 295 31.19 8.96 -6.36
N ALA A 296 31.04 9.95 -7.24
CA ALA A 296 30.99 11.36 -6.84
C ALA A 296 29.79 11.63 -5.93
N ILE A 297 28.60 11.14 -6.29
CA ILE A 297 27.38 11.24 -5.48
C ILE A 297 27.58 10.56 -4.13
N ALA A 298 28.12 9.33 -4.11
CA ALA A 298 28.35 8.60 -2.86
C ALA A 298 29.32 9.35 -1.93
N ARG A 299 30.37 9.99 -2.47
CA ARG A 299 31.30 10.84 -1.71
C ARG A 299 30.60 12.07 -1.13
N ILE A 300 29.74 12.73 -1.91
CA ILE A 300 28.99 13.90 -1.47
C ILE A 300 28.06 13.55 -0.30
N ILE A 301 27.35 12.43 -0.40
CA ILE A 301 26.38 11.98 0.62
C ILE A 301 27.08 11.53 1.91
N ARG A 302 28.27 10.91 1.81
CA ARG A 302 29.03 10.39 2.95
C ARG A 302 29.83 11.47 3.70
N ARG A 303 30.00 12.68 3.15
CA ARG A 303 30.71 13.76 3.84
C ARG A 303 29.94 14.14 5.12
N PRO A 304 30.54 13.99 6.33
CA PRO A 304 29.95 14.55 7.53
C PRO A 304 29.93 16.08 7.38
N ARG A 305 28.92 16.75 7.92
CA ARG A 305 28.88 18.21 8.02
C ARG A 305 30.15 18.67 8.76
N SER A 306 31.10 19.20 8.03
CA SER A 306 32.14 20.02 8.63
C SER A 306 31.46 21.33 9.07
N GLY A 307 31.40 21.54 10.38
CA GLY A 307 31.27 22.81 11.08
C GLY A 307 30.14 23.74 10.64
N GLU A 308 29.22 23.99 11.53
CA GLU A 308 28.45 25.23 11.56
C GLU A 308 29.43 26.42 11.63
N GLY A 309 29.76 26.98 10.48
CA GLY A 309 30.38 28.29 10.40
C GLY A 309 29.30 29.33 10.63
N HIS A 310 29.37 30.04 11.73
CA HIS A 310 28.70 31.30 11.98
C HIS A 310 28.72 32.16 10.71
N ILE A 311 27.53 32.36 10.10
CA ILE A 311 27.35 33.50 9.19
C ILE A 311 26.78 34.60 10.05
N SER A 312 27.67 35.60 10.32
CA SER A 312 27.34 36.87 10.91
C SER A 312 26.20 37.56 10.15
N GLU A 313 25.24 38.02 10.91
CA GLU A 313 24.15 38.89 10.48
C GLU A 313 24.69 40.15 9.82
N GLY A 314 24.12 40.51 8.70
CA GLY A 314 24.31 41.78 8.05
C GLY A 314 23.28 42.01 6.95
N GLY A 315 22.21 42.77 7.28
CA GLY A 315 21.42 43.45 6.27
C GLY A 315 19.90 43.26 6.27
N SER A 316 19.21 44.09 7.11
CA SER A 316 17.92 44.78 6.81
C SER A 316 16.64 43.98 6.62
N SER A 317 15.79 44.06 7.64
CA SER A 317 14.30 43.99 7.59
C SER A 317 13.70 45.17 6.79
N PRO A 318 12.39 45.24 6.48
CA PRO A 318 11.27 44.82 7.31
C PRO A 318 10.04 44.22 6.52
N VAL A 319 9.23 43.44 7.15
CA VAL A 319 7.75 43.44 6.94
C VAL A 319 7.05 43.13 8.25
N GLU A 320 6.12 44.00 8.54
CA GLU A 320 5.35 44.21 9.73
C GLU A 320 4.54 42.99 10.22
N MET A 321 4.58 42.84 11.55
CA MET A 321 3.62 42.08 12.32
C MET A 321 2.27 42.83 12.43
N VAL A 322 1.17 42.16 12.12
CA VAL A 322 -0.14 42.58 12.64
C VAL A 322 -0.54 41.62 13.75
N HIS A 323 -0.37 42.08 14.97
CA HIS A 323 -0.99 41.52 16.15
C HIS A 323 -2.46 41.91 16.19
N SER A 324 -3.36 40.94 16.33
CA SER A 324 -4.71 41.18 16.82
C SER A 324 -4.89 40.40 18.12
N THR A 325 -4.82 41.15 19.21
CA THR A 325 -5.22 40.74 20.55
C THR A 325 -6.74 40.88 20.69
N ALA A 326 -7.41 39.83 21.12
CA ALA A 326 -8.72 39.97 21.77
C ALA A 326 -8.72 39.19 23.08
N LYS A 327 -8.56 39.93 24.18
CA LYS A 327 -8.90 39.54 25.54
C LYS A 327 -10.44 39.53 25.69
N GLY A 328 -11.00 38.46 26.21
CA GLY A 328 -12.34 38.40 26.75
C GLY A 328 -12.34 37.59 28.05
N ARG A 329 -12.23 38.29 29.17
CA ARG A 329 -12.55 37.77 30.50
C ARG A 329 -14.08 37.64 30.60
N PHE A 330 -14.60 36.58 31.16
CA PHE A 330 -15.68 36.63 32.13
C PHE A 330 -15.59 35.40 33.07
N GLY A 331 -15.53 35.71 34.33
CA GLY A 331 -15.65 34.78 35.43
C GLY A 331 -17.10 34.51 35.80
N GLY A 332 -17.30 33.52 36.65
CA GLY A 332 -18.62 33.19 37.23
C GLY A 332 -18.56 31.84 37.91
N GLU A 333 -18.53 31.93 39.20
CA GLU A 333 -18.53 30.90 40.23
C GLU A 333 -19.67 29.88 40.16
N GLY A 334 -19.41 28.67 40.78
CA GLY A 334 -20.26 27.51 40.97
C GLY A 334 -21.52 27.74 41.81
N PRO A 335 -22.20 26.77 42.41
CA PRO A 335 -21.76 25.45 42.90
C PRO A 335 -22.70 24.27 42.49
N GLY A 336 -22.32 23.02 42.86
CA GLY A 336 -23.20 21.85 42.80
C GLY A 336 -24.31 21.86 43.86
N PRO A 337 -25.17 20.87 43.95
CA PRO A 337 -24.85 19.50 44.30
C PRO A 337 -25.78 18.37 43.75
N LYS A 338 -25.31 17.12 43.93
CA LYS A 338 -26.03 15.86 44.26
C LYS A 338 -27.38 15.50 43.57
N LEU A 339 -27.36 14.45 42.80
CA LEU A 339 -27.96 13.13 43.12
C LEU A 339 -27.45 12.12 42.10
#